data_8a2ff744b931d556646cbd8703a6c62c
#
_entry.id   8a2ff744b931d556646cbd8703a6c62c
#
_cell.length_a   1.000
_cell.length_b   1.000
_cell.length_c   1.000
_cell.angle_alpha   90.00
_cell.angle_beta   90.00
_cell.angle_gamma   90.00
#
_symmetry.space_group_name_H-M   'P 1'
#
loop_
_entity.id
_entity.type
_entity.pdbx_description
1 polymer ?
#
loop_
_entity_poly.entity_id
_entity_poly.type
_entity_poly.pdbx_seq_one_letter_code
_entity_poly.pdbx_strand_id
1 'polypeptide(L)'
;GTLVPSMGAGQAAEVKIQDIHVYGTADPDQYPLQPKKHSLEFLREIAHLRPRTNTFGAILRVRHTLAFAVHKYFNDRSFFYLHTPIITASDAEGAGEMFRVTTLDLKNLPKTEEGSIDFKEDFFGREANLTVSGQLEGELGAMALSKVYTFGPTFRAENSNTTRHLAEFWMIEPEMAFFELEDNMDLAEDFIKTVIGYAMEHCQD
;
A
#
# COMPACT_ATOMS: atom_id res chain seq x y z
N GLY A 1 -10.08 -27.64 -22.89
CA GLY A 1 -8.79 -28.30 -22.82
C GLY A 1 -8.69 -29.30 -21.68
N THR A 2 -7.61 -30.08 -21.65
CA THR A 2 -7.34 -31.06 -20.61
C THR A 2 -6.00 -30.72 -19.93
N LEU A 3 -5.95 -30.73 -18.61
CA LEU A 3 -4.72 -30.58 -17.85
C LEU A 3 -3.91 -31.87 -17.94
N VAL A 4 -2.65 -31.77 -18.34
CA VAL A 4 -1.74 -32.92 -18.49
C VAL A 4 -0.38 -32.58 -17.88
N PRO A 5 0.44 -33.59 -17.49
CA PRO A 5 1.82 -33.33 -17.10
C PRO A 5 2.58 -32.60 -18.21
N SER A 6 3.34 -31.56 -17.84
CA SER A 6 4.10 -30.79 -18.85
C SER A 6 5.35 -31.54 -19.27
N MET A 7 5.67 -31.43 -20.56
CA MET A 7 6.96 -31.83 -21.13
C MET A 7 7.96 -30.66 -21.14
N GLY A 8 7.51 -29.45 -20.81
CA GLY A 8 8.34 -28.25 -20.76
C GLY A 8 9.14 -28.16 -19.46
N ALA A 9 10.38 -27.67 -19.55
CA ALA A 9 11.21 -27.42 -18.37
C ALA A 9 10.63 -26.29 -17.50
N GLY A 10 10.62 -26.49 -16.20
CA GLY A 10 10.23 -25.45 -15.24
C GLY A 10 8.71 -25.33 -14.98
N GLN A 11 7.90 -26.26 -15.47
CA GLN A 11 6.45 -26.31 -15.16
C GLN A 11 5.99 -27.75 -14.94
N ALA A 12 5.09 -27.95 -13.97
CA ALA A 12 4.59 -29.28 -13.63
C ALA A 12 3.46 -29.75 -14.53
N ALA A 13 2.68 -28.85 -15.08
CA ALA A 13 1.49 -29.16 -15.89
C ALA A 13 1.31 -28.18 -17.03
N GLU A 14 0.60 -28.62 -18.05
CA GLU A 14 0.18 -27.81 -19.20
C GLU A 14 -1.26 -28.13 -19.61
N VAL A 15 -1.90 -27.22 -20.33
CA VAL A 15 -3.24 -27.45 -20.88
C VAL A 15 -3.13 -27.91 -22.32
N LYS A 16 -3.49 -29.17 -22.58
CA LYS A 16 -3.68 -29.66 -23.96
C LYS A 16 -4.97 -29.07 -24.52
N ILE A 17 -4.82 -28.21 -25.53
CA ILE A 17 -5.91 -27.47 -26.14
C ILE A 17 -6.76 -28.40 -26.96
N GLN A 18 -8.09 -28.34 -26.78
CA GLN A 18 -9.09 -29.03 -27.60
C GLN A 18 -9.83 -28.06 -28.51
N ASP A 19 -10.08 -26.86 -27.98
CA ASP A 19 -10.72 -25.76 -28.68
C ASP A 19 -10.15 -24.43 -28.15
N ILE A 20 -10.05 -23.43 -29.06
CA ILE A 20 -9.56 -22.09 -28.74
C ILE A 20 -10.40 -21.04 -29.42
N HIS A 21 -10.89 -20.08 -28.68
CA HIS A 21 -11.57 -18.91 -29.21
C HIS A 21 -10.68 -17.66 -29.02
N VAL A 22 -10.36 -17.00 -30.14
CA VAL A 22 -9.55 -15.79 -30.16
C VAL A 22 -10.46 -14.57 -30.18
N TYR A 23 -10.51 -13.81 -29.10
CA TYR A 23 -11.33 -12.58 -28.98
C TYR A 23 -10.70 -11.37 -29.67
N GLY A 24 -9.39 -11.36 -29.81
CA GLY A 24 -8.65 -10.29 -30.48
C GLY A 24 -7.19 -10.70 -30.70
N THR A 25 -6.52 -9.98 -31.57
CA THR A 25 -5.13 -10.22 -31.94
C THR A 25 -4.23 -9.13 -31.36
N ALA A 26 -2.98 -9.47 -31.07
CA ALA A 26 -1.91 -8.53 -30.73
C ALA A 26 -0.70 -8.83 -31.61
N ASP A 27 -0.08 -7.78 -32.14
CA ASP A 27 1.15 -7.91 -32.89
C ASP A 27 2.28 -8.31 -31.93
N PRO A 28 2.91 -9.49 -32.09
CA PRO A 28 3.93 -9.95 -31.18
C PRO A 28 5.18 -9.07 -31.16
N ASP A 29 5.48 -8.37 -32.27
CA ASP A 29 6.64 -7.49 -32.36
C ASP A 29 6.42 -6.13 -31.70
N GLN A 30 5.15 -5.70 -31.58
CA GLN A 30 4.77 -4.44 -30.93
C GLN A 30 4.34 -4.61 -29.48
N TYR A 31 4.04 -5.84 -29.04
CA TYR A 31 3.63 -6.08 -27.66
C TYR A 31 4.77 -5.75 -26.68
N PRO A 32 4.57 -4.85 -25.68
CA PRO A 32 5.68 -4.33 -24.86
C PRO A 32 6.41 -5.38 -24.04
N LEU A 33 5.72 -6.44 -23.59
CA LEU A 33 6.34 -7.54 -22.85
C LEU A 33 6.89 -8.59 -23.81
N GLN A 34 8.14 -8.41 -24.18
CA GLN A 34 8.87 -9.36 -25.01
C GLN A 34 9.44 -10.51 -24.16
N PRO A 35 9.75 -11.70 -24.71
CA PRO A 35 10.34 -12.85 -24.00
C PRO A 35 11.80 -12.60 -23.62
N LYS A 36 12.04 -11.56 -22.84
CA LYS A 36 13.37 -11.15 -22.33
C LYS A 36 13.23 -10.55 -20.92
N LYS A 37 14.35 -10.40 -20.22
CA LYS A 37 14.39 -9.68 -18.94
C LYS A 37 14.12 -8.19 -19.17
N HIS A 38 13.20 -7.63 -18.39
CA HIS A 38 12.89 -6.20 -18.38
C HIS A 38 13.41 -5.54 -17.11
N SER A 39 13.86 -4.27 -17.20
CA SER A 39 14.23 -3.49 -16.03
C SER A 39 13.00 -3.03 -15.25
N LEU A 40 13.17 -2.72 -13.95
CA LEU A 40 12.07 -2.22 -13.13
C LEU A 40 11.61 -0.83 -13.60
N GLU A 41 12.50 -0.01 -14.16
CA GLU A 41 12.20 1.29 -14.74
C GLU A 41 11.24 1.14 -15.93
N PHE A 42 11.59 0.28 -16.89
CA PHE A 42 10.73 0.00 -18.03
C PHE A 42 9.36 -0.56 -17.59
N LEU A 43 9.33 -1.44 -16.61
CA LEU A 43 8.08 -2.00 -16.10
C LEU A 43 7.20 -0.95 -15.39
N ARG A 44 7.77 0.18 -14.91
CA ARG A 44 6.97 1.31 -14.42
C ARG A 44 6.32 2.09 -15.56
N GLU A 45 7.00 2.25 -16.70
CA GLU A 45 6.43 2.92 -17.89
C GLU A 45 5.23 2.16 -18.44
N ILE A 46 5.25 0.81 -18.38
CA ILE A 46 4.15 -0.05 -18.79
C ILE A 46 3.41 -0.65 -17.56
N ALA A 47 3.12 0.16 -16.57
CA ALA A 47 2.60 -0.27 -15.25
C ALA A 47 1.36 -1.18 -15.35
N HIS A 48 0.48 -0.96 -16.33
CA HIS A 48 -0.73 -1.76 -16.57
C HIS A 48 -0.44 -3.19 -17.04
N LEU A 49 0.75 -3.47 -17.58
CA LEU A 49 1.16 -4.79 -18.04
C LEU A 49 2.11 -5.50 -17.06
N ARG A 50 2.81 -4.76 -16.21
CA ARG A 50 3.84 -5.32 -15.30
C ARG A 50 3.36 -6.49 -14.41
N PRO A 51 2.07 -6.59 -13.96
CA PRO A 51 1.62 -7.73 -13.19
C PRO A 51 1.72 -9.08 -13.92
N ARG A 52 1.80 -9.06 -15.25
CA ARG A 52 1.95 -10.26 -16.08
C ARG A 52 3.37 -10.84 -16.08
N THR A 53 4.35 -10.09 -15.55
CA THR A 53 5.72 -10.58 -15.43
C THR A 53 5.88 -11.48 -14.20
N ASN A 54 6.76 -12.47 -14.26
CA ASN A 54 7.06 -13.34 -13.13
C ASN A 54 7.49 -12.53 -11.90
N THR A 55 8.34 -11.51 -12.09
CA THR A 55 8.82 -10.65 -11.00
C THR A 55 7.68 -9.93 -10.27
N PHE A 56 6.81 -9.23 -11.02
CA PHE A 56 5.69 -8.52 -10.37
C PHE A 56 4.58 -9.47 -9.91
N GLY A 57 4.39 -10.59 -10.60
CA GLY A 57 3.52 -11.65 -10.12
C GLY A 57 3.95 -12.15 -8.73
N ALA A 58 5.25 -12.43 -8.55
CA ALA A 58 5.81 -12.83 -7.26
C ALA A 58 5.68 -11.72 -6.20
N ILE A 59 6.08 -10.47 -6.55
CA ILE A 59 5.96 -9.31 -5.65
C ILE A 59 4.51 -9.14 -5.16
N LEU A 60 3.53 -9.24 -6.04
CA LEU A 60 2.12 -9.05 -5.67
C LEU A 60 1.60 -10.20 -4.78
N ARG A 61 2.03 -11.45 -5.02
CA ARG A 61 1.69 -12.59 -4.13
C ARG A 61 2.30 -12.40 -2.75
N VAL A 62 3.59 -12.07 -2.65
CA VAL A 62 4.25 -11.80 -1.37
C VAL A 62 3.58 -10.62 -0.65
N ARG A 63 3.29 -9.53 -1.36
CA ARG A 63 2.59 -8.38 -0.77
C ARG A 63 1.21 -8.76 -0.23
N HIS A 64 0.44 -9.56 -0.96
CA HIS A 64 -0.85 -10.08 -0.51
C HIS A 64 -0.71 -10.90 0.78
N THR A 65 0.23 -11.86 0.78
CA THR A 65 0.50 -12.73 1.93
C THR A 65 0.92 -11.93 3.16
N LEU A 66 1.81 -10.96 3.00
CA LEU A 66 2.26 -10.09 4.10
C LEU A 66 1.12 -9.23 4.64
N ALA A 67 0.27 -8.65 3.79
CA ALA A 67 -0.86 -7.85 4.24
C ALA A 67 -1.84 -8.69 5.07
N PHE A 68 -2.13 -9.91 4.64
CA PHE A 68 -2.94 -10.83 5.42
C PHE A 68 -2.28 -11.23 6.74
N ALA A 69 -0.97 -11.50 6.74
CA ALA A 69 -0.21 -11.83 7.94
C ALA A 69 -0.25 -10.71 8.98
N VAL A 70 -0.16 -9.44 8.56
CA VAL A 70 -0.30 -8.27 9.44
C VAL A 70 -1.66 -8.29 10.14
N HIS A 71 -2.74 -8.38 9.37
CA HIS A 71 -4.10 -8.43 9.95
C HIS A 71 -4.28 -9.63 10.88
N LYS A 72 -3.82 -10.81 10.47
CA LYS A 72 -3.89 -12.03 11.29
C LYS A 72 -3.12 -11.88 12.60
N TYR A 73 -1.91 -11.35 12.55
CA TYR A 73 -1.06 -11.15 13.73
C TYR A 73 -1.76 -10.33 14.80
N PHE A 74 -2.28 -9.19 14.42
CA PHE A 74 -2.94 -8.27 15.36
C PHE A 74 -4.30 -8.81 15.82
N ASN A 75 -5.08 -9.39 14.91
CA ASN A 75 -6.37 -10.02 15.26
C ASN A 75 -6.20 -11.13 16.31
N ASP A 76 -5.23 -12.02 16.13
CA ASP A 76 -4.98 -13.14 17.04
C ASP A 76 -4.51 -12.69 18.44
N ARG A 77 -4.08 -11.43 18.57
CA ARG A 77 -3.65 -10.78 19.83
C ARG A 77 -4.67 -9.79 20.39
N SER A 78 -5.90 -9.86 19.88
CA SER A 78 -7.03 -9.02 20.31
C SER A 78 -6.83 -7.51 20.10
N PHE A 79 -6.14 -7.14 19.03
CA PHE A 79 -6.11 -5.77 18.56
C PHE A 79 -7.30 -5.49 17.64
N PHE A 80 -7.84 -4.29 17.73
CA PHE A 80 -8.86 -3.81 16.81
C PHE A 80 -8.22 -3.05 15.65
N TYR A 81 -8.61 -3.39 14.44
CA TYR A 81 -8.21 -2.64 13.25
C TYR A 81 -9.01 -1.34 13.14
N LEU A 82 -8.33 -0.22 13.02
CA LEU A 82 -8.92 1.08 12.74
C LEU A 82 -8.60 1.53 11.32
N HIS A 83 -9.64 1.77 10.54
CA HIS A 83 -9.51 2.45 9.26
C HIS A 83 -9.55 3.97 9.50
N THR A 84 -8.38 4.60 9.50
CA THR A 84 -8.26 6.05 9.74
C THR A 84 -8.52 6.85 8.46
N PRO A 85 -8.98 8.11 8.55
CA PRO A 85 -9.20 8.95 7.39
C PRO A 85 -7.93 9.20 6.59
N ILE A 86 -8.04 9.12 5.27
CA ILE A 86 -6.95 9.47 4.35
C ILE A 86 -6.90 10.98 4.13
N ILE A 87 -8.05 11.64 4.09
CA ILE A 87 -8.16 13.10 4.00
C ILE A 87 -8.40 13.63 5.39
N THR A 88 -7.54 14.52 5.84
CA THR A 88 -7.58 15.08 7.21
C THR A 88 -7.22 16.56 7.21
N ALA A 89 -7.71 17.28 8.23
CA ALA A 89 -7.26 18.63 8.55
C ALA A 89 -6.21 18.64 9.67
N SER A 90 -5.87 17.47 10.22
CA SER A 90 -4.92 17.32 11.32
C SER A 90 -3.53 17.02 10.80
N ASP A 91 -2.54 17.67 11.41
CA ASP A 91 -1.12 17.35 11.24
C ASP A 91 -0.71 16.37 12.36
N ALA A 92 -0.06 15.28 12.02
CA ALA A 92 0.47 14.33 12.97
C ALA A 92 1.85 14.79 13.49
N GLU A 93 1.84 15.76 14.38
CA GLU A 93 3.03 16.30 15.08
C GLU A 93 4.17 16.78 14.14
N GLY A 94 3.84 17.24 12.93
CA GLY A 94 4.84 17.63 11.95
C GLY A 94 5.63 16.45 11.38
N ALA A 95 5.05 15.24 11.39
CA ALA A 95 5.71 14.01 10.95
C ALA A 95 6.11 13.98 9.47
N GLY A 96 5.66 14.96 8.66
CA GLY A 96 6.04 15.09 7.27
C GLY A 96 5.35 16.25 6.55
N GLU A 97 5.88 16.65 5.40
CA GLU A 97 5.20 17.62 4.54
C GLU A 97 3.93 17.00 3.94
N MET A 98 2.80 17.72 4.03
CA MET A 98 1.49 17.23 3.62
C MET A 98 1.16 17.61 2.18
N PHE A 99 0.61 16.67 1.41
CA PHE A 99 -0.05 16.98 0.15
C PHE A 99 -1.41 17.62 0.43
N ARG A 100 -1.66 18.78 -0.17
CA ARG A 100 -2.96 19.47 -0.05
C ARG A 100 -4.02 18.81 -0.94
N VAL A 101 -5.22 18.66 -0.40
CA VAL A 101 -6.41 18.21 -1.11
C VAL A 101 -7.37 19.39 -1.23
N THR A 102 -7.73 19.78 -2.46
CA THR A 102 -8.62 20.90 -2.72
C THR A 102 -9.46 20.66 -3.97
N THR A 103 -10.67 21.21 -3.99
CA THR A 103 -11.55 21.29 -5.15
C THR A 103 -11.60 22.68 -5.76
N LEU A 104 -10.84 23.63 -5.21
CA LEU A 104 -10.77 25.00 -5.74
C LEU A 104 -10.10 25.02 -7.11
N ASP A 105 -10.58 25.91 -7.97
CA ASP A 105 -9.90 26.19 -9.25
C ASP A 105 -8.56 26.89 -8.98
N LEU A 106 -7.45 26.20 -9.22
CA LEU A 106 -6.10 26.72 -9.01
C LEU A 106 -5.76 27.93 -9.89
N LYS A 107 -6.54 28.20 -10.96
CA LYS A 107 -6.37 29.39 -11.80
C LYS A 107 -7.09 30.61 -11.22
N ASN A 108 -8.14 30.40 -10.41
CA ASN A 108 -8.98 31.46 -9.85
C ASN A 108 -9.24 31.16 -8.36
N LEU A 109 -8.19 31.18 -7.56
CA LEU A 109 -8.30 30.92 -6.13
C LEU A 109 -9.11 32.04 -5.44
N PRO A 110 -10.15 31.70 -4.65
CA PRO A 110 -10.84 32.66 -3.79
C PRO A 110 -9.87 33.18 -2.72
N LYS A 111 -9.97 34.47 -2.41
CA LYS A 111 -9.09 35.13 -1.44
C LYS A 111 -9.89 35.79 -0.34
N THR A 112 -9.36 35.75 0.86
CA THR A 112 -9.83 36.56 2.00
C THR A 112 -9.49 38.04 1.78
N GLU A 113 -10.04 38.89 2.62
CA GLU A 113 -9.72 40.33 2.62
C GLU A 113 -8.22 40.59 2.85
N GLU A 114 -7.52 39.68 3.52
CA GLU A 114 -6.09 39.73 3.81
C GLU A 114 -5.22 39.17 2.68
N GLY A 115 -5.84 38.66 1.61
CA GLY A 115 -5.14 38.13 0.43
C GLY A 115 -4.73 36.64 0.51
N SER A 116 -5.04 35.95 1.60
CA SER A 116 -4.82 34.51 1.76
C SER A 116 -5.89 33.72 1.00
N ILE A 117 -5.64 32.41 0.74
CA ILE A 117 -6.63 31.53 0.14
C ILE A 117 -7.82 31.38 1.10
N ASP A 118 -9.04 31.61 0.61
CA ASP A 118 -10.26 31.38 1.40
C ASP A 118 -10.72 29.92 1.27
N PHE A 119 -10.29 29.10 2.18
CA PHE A 119 -10.68 27.70 2.26
C PHE A 119 -12.14 27.49 2.72
N LYS A 120 -12.88 28.53 3.12
CA LYS A 120 -14.32 28.41 3.40
C LYS A 120 -15.11 28.06 2.13
N GLU A 121 -14.59 28.46 0.98
CA GLU A 121 -15.15 28.17 -0.34
C GLU A 121 -14.75 26.76 -0.85
N ASP A 122 -13.84 26.05 -0.18
CA ASP A 122 -13.45 24.69 -0.55
C ASP A 122 -14.44 23.65 -0.03
N PHE A 123 -14.36 22.42 -0.56
CA PHE A 123 -15.29 21.32 -0.29
C PHE A 123 -15.51 21.06 1.22
N PHE A 124 -14.44 21.07 2.01
CA PHE A 124 -14.51 20.82 3.47
C PHE A 124 -14.70 22.10 4.29
N GLY A 125 -14.79 23.28 3.67
CA GLY A 125 -14.86 24.57 4.36
C GLY A 125 -13.63 24.91 5.19
N ARG A 126 -12.53 24.21 5.00
CA ARG A 126 -11.23 24.38 5.65
C ARG A 126 -10.13 23.72 4.82
N GLU A 127 -8.89 24.06 5.15
CA GLU A 127 -7.73 23.36 4.58
C GLU A 127 -7.79 21.86 4.92
N ALA A 128 -7.58 21.02 3.89
CA ALA A 128 -7.53 19.57 4.02
C ALA A 128 -6.29 19.02 3.28
N ASN A 129 -5.76 17.92 3.78
CA ASN A 129 -4.53 17.32 3.30
C ASN A 129 -4.66 15.79 3.26
N LEU A 130 -3.75 15.13 2.55
CA LEU A 130 -3.55 13.69 2.70
C LEU A 130 -2.81 13.41 4.00
N THR A 131 -3.22 12.38 4.71
CA THR A 131 -2.63 12.01 6.00
C THR A 131 -1.16 11.59 5.87
N VAL A 132 -0.35 11.95 6.83
CA VAL A 132 1.06 11.50 6.98
C VAL A 132 1.20 10.32 7.94
N SER A 133 0.16 10.02 8.75
CA SER A 133 0.11 8.94 9.74
C SER A 133 -1.33 8.74 10.22
N GLY A 134 -1.67 7.51 10.61
CA GLY A 134 -2.91 7.19 11.31
C GLY A 134 -2.78 7.26 12.83
N GLN A 135 -1.65 7.74 13.36
CA GLN A 135 -1.32 7.71 14.79
C GLN A 135 -2.35 8.44 15.64
N LEU A 136 -2.74 9.67 15.28
CA LEU A 136 -3.65 10.47 16.11
C LEU A 136 -4.98 9.79 16.35
N GLU A 137 -5.57 9.22 15.30
CA GLU A 137 -6.82 8.45 15.41
C GLU A 137 -6.58 7.10 16.11
N GLY A 138 -5.40 6.51 15.93
CA GLY A 138 -4.97 5.29 16.63
C GLY A 138 -4.92 5.50 18.15
N GLU A 139 -4.32 6.58 18.62
CA GLU A 139 -4.26 6.92 20.04
C GLU A 139 -5.65 7.13 20.66
N LEU A 140 -6.55 7.83 19.95
CA LEU A 140 -7.94 7.97 20.39
C LEU A 140 -8.64 6.61 20.48
N GLY A 141 -8.37 5.73 19.51
CA GLY A 141 -8.87 4.36 19.52
C GLY A 141 -8.34 3.54 20.69
N ALA A 142 -7.05 3.65 21.00
CA ALA A 142 -6.42 2.94 22.11
C ALA A 142 -6.99 3.35 23.48
N MET A 143 -7.35 4.62 23.66
CA MET A 143 -8.02 5.11 24.87
C MET A 143 -9.39 4.47 25.10
N ALA A 144 -10.07 4.06 24.04
CA ALA A 144 -11.40 3.44 24.11
C ALA A 144 -11.37 1.90 24.09
N LEU A 145 -10.45 1.31 23.32
CA LEU A 145 -10.41 -0.12 22.98
C LEU A 145 -9.15 -0.83 23.51
N SER A 146 -8.26 -0.12 24.18
CA SER A 146 -6.99 -0.56 24.78
C SER A 146 -5.90 -0.92 23.76
N LYS A 147 -6.17 -1.80 22.79
CA LYS A 147 -5.20 -2.23 21.77
C LYS A 147 -5.81 -2.08 20.39
N VAL A 148 -5.23 -1.23 19.57
CA VAL A 148 -5.66 -0.98 18.21
C VAL A 148 -4.46 -0.98 17.27
N TYR A 149 -4.69 -1.07 15.99
CA TYR A 149 -3.67 -0.83 14.98
C TYR A 149 -4.28 -0.19 13.75
N THR A 150 -3.51 0.65 13.10
CA THR A 150 -3.79 1.13 11.75
C THR A 150 -2.92 0.36 10.77
N PHE A 151 -3.41 0.14 9.57
CA PHE A 151 -2.66 -0.42 8.46
C PHE A 151 -3.24 0.13 7.18
N GLY A 152 -2.62 1.15 6.64
CA GLY A 152 -3.15 1.88 5.51
C GLY A 152 -2.17 2.84 4.85
N PRO A 153 -2.58 3.48 3.75
CA PRO A 153 -1.75 4.41 3.00
C PRO A 153 -1.53 5.71 3.77
N THR A 154 -0.30 6.19 3.71
CA THR A 154 0.14 7.49 4.19
C THR A 154 0.91 8.21 3.09
N PHE A 155 0.97 9.53 3.18
CA PHE A 155 1.48 10.39 2.11
C PHE A 155 2.40 11.44 2.70
N ARG A 156 3.59 11.59 2.13
CA ARG A 156 4.56 12.61 2.55
C ARG A 156 5.13 13.30 1.32
N ALA A 157 5.06 14.64 1.31
CA ALA A 157 5.45 15.48 0.18
C ALA A 157 6.93 15.88 0.21
N GLU A 158 7.72 15.33 1.12
CA GLU A 158 9.15 15.66 1.19
C GLU A 158 9.86 15.38 -0.13
N ASN A 159 10.62 16.36 -0.58
CA ASN A 159 11.45 16.23 -1.77
C ASN A 159 12.73 15.41 -1.45
N SER A 160 12.59 14.09 -1.48
CA SER A 160 13.70 13.17 -1.24
C SER A 160 13.87 12.19 -2.40
N ASN A 161 15.06 12.14 -2.98
CA ASN A 161 15.43 11.30 -4.12
C ASN A 161 16.26 10.08 -3.70
N THR A 162 15.91 9.42 -2.61
CA THR A 162 16.56 8.17 -2.20
C THR A 162 15.77 6.95 -2.69
N THR A 163 16.42 5.80 -2.76
CA THR A 163 15.78 4.53 -3.16
C THR A 163 14.75 4.01 -2.13
N ARG A 164 14.67 4.64 -0.96
CA ARG A 164 13.82 4.22 0.17
C ARG A 164 12.71 5.22 0.51
N HIS A 165 12.65 6.38 -0.17
CA HIS A 165 11.59 7.35 0.02
C HIS A 165 10.53 7.22 -1.07
N LEU A 166 9.29 7.09 -0.63
CA LEU A 166 8.11 7.08 -1.48
C LEU A 166 7.16 8.17 -0.97
N ALA A 167 6.50 8.85 -1.90
CA ALA A 167 5.48 9.85 -1.58
C ALA A 167 4.19 9.21 -1.04
N GLU A 168 3.96 7.93 -1.37
CA GLU A 168 2.85 7.10 -0.87
C GLU A 168 3.41 5.76 -0.40
N PHE A 169 3.09 5.37 0.83
CA PHE A 169 3.49 4.09 1.41
C PHE A 169 2.47 3.67 2.49
N TRP A 170 2.49 2.41 2.88
CA TRP A 170 1.62 1.90 3.92
C TRP A 170 2.38 1.81 5.24
N MET A 171 1.76 2.31 6.30
CA MET A 171 2.29 2.19 7.66
C MET A 171 1.51 1.15 8.45
N ILE A 172 2.20 0.52 9.39
CA ILE A 172 1.65 -0.39 10.40
C ILE A 172 1.91 0.28 11.73
N GLU A 173 0.86 0.74 12.38
CA GLU A 173 0.94 1.61 13.55
C GLU A 173 0.07 1.03 14.67
N PRO A 174 0.61 0.12 15.50
CA PRO A 174 -0.09 -0.36 16.68
C PRO A 174 -0.02 0.69 17.80
N GLU A 175 -1.16 0.88 18.48
CA GLU A 175 -1.28 1.74 19.65
C GLU A 175 -1.86 0.94 20.83
N MET A 176 -1.17 0.97 21.97
CA MET A 176 -1.52 0.15 23.12
C MET A 176 -1.57 0.99 24.40
N ALA A 177 -2.74 1.08 25.00
CA ALA A 177 -2.89 1.73 26.30
C ALA A 177 -2.10 0.95 27.37
N PHE A 178 -1.40 1.68 28.25
CA PHE A 178 -0.62 1.16 29.37
C PHE A 178 0.64 0.34 29.03
N PHE A 179 1.02 0.25 27.75
CA PHE A 179 2.30 -0.33 27.36
C PHE A 179 3.43 0.67 27.54
N GLU A 180 4.59 0.17 27.96
CA GLU A 180 5.84 0.93 28.06
C GLU A 180 6.79 0.54 26.89
N LEU A 181 8.00 1.10 26.91
CA LEU A 181 8.96 0.89 25.83
C LEU A 181 9.33 -0.58 25.65
N GLU A 182 9.56 -1.29 26.74
CA GLU A 182 9.91 -2.71 26.73
C GLU A 182 8.79 -3.57 26.11
N ASP A 183 7.53 -3.31 26.48
CA ASP A 183 6.36 -4.01 25.92
C ASP A 183 6.26 -3.79 24.42
N ASN A 184 6.53 -2.56 23.95
CA ASN A 184 6.50 -2.23 22.53
C ASN A 184 7.66 -2.88 21.77
N MET A 185 8.84 -2.97 22.37
CA MET A 185 9.99 -3.67 21.78
C MET A 185 9.69 -5.18 21.60
N ASP A 186 9.13 -5.81 22.62
CA ASP A 186 8.74 -7.22 22.58
C ASP A 186 7.67 -7.49 21.52
N LEU A 187 6.66 -6.61 21.43
CA LEU A 187 5.64 -6.67 20.39
C LEU A 187 6.25 -6.55 18.99
N ALA A 188 7.16 -5.60 18.79
CA ALA A 188 7.81 -5.38 17.49
C ALA A 188 8.67 -6.58 17.07
N GLU A 189 9.42 -7.18 18.01
CA GLU A 189 10.23 -8.38 17.74
C GLU A 189 9.34 -9.57 17.36
N ASP A 190 8.29 -9.85 18.13
CA ASP A 190 7.35 -10.94 17.87
C ASP A 190 6.60 -10.72 16.54
N PHE A 191 6.19 -9.48 16.25
CA PHE A 191 5.56 -9.11 14.99
C PHE A 191 6.44 -9.41 13.79
N ILE A 192 7.68 -8.93 13.79
CA ILE A 192 8.61 -9.12 12.66
C ILE A 192 8.89 -10.62 12.44
N LYS A 193 9.17 -11.36 13.51
CA LYS A 193 9.42 -12.82 13.44
C LYS A 193 8.21 -13.57 12.87
N THR A 194 7.02 -13.24 13.35
CA THR A 194 5.77 -13.89 12.93
C THR A 194 5.46 -13.62 11.46
N VAL A 195 5.54 -12.36 11.03
CA VAL A 195 5.18 -11.97 9.66
C VAL A 195 6.19 -12.51 8.65
N ILE A 196 7.49 -12.49 8.96
CA ILE A 196 8.52 -13.11 8.13
C ILE A 196 8.31 -14.63 8.06
N GLY A 197 8.11 -15.28 9.21
CA GLY A 197 7.85 -16.73 9.26
C GLY A 197 6.65 -17.14 8.41
N TYR A 198 5.56 -16.35 8.50
CA TYR A 198 4.36 -16.57 7.69
C TYR A 198 4.63 -16.46 6.19
N ALA A 199 5.40 -15.44 5.78
CA ALA A 199 5.77 -15.29 4.37
C ALA A 199 6.66 -16.44 3.87
N MET A 200 7.62 -16.89 4.68
CA MET A 200 8.49 -18.02 4.33
C MET A 200 7.72 -19.34 4.20
N GLU A 201 6.67 -19.52 4.97
CA GLU A 201 5.81 -20.72 4.91
C GLU A 201 4.89 -20.69 3.66
N HIS A 202 4.34 -19.53 3.30
CA HIS A 202 3.27 -19.39 2.31
C HIS A 202 3.73 -18.88 0.94
N CYS A 203 5.01 -18.51 0.79
CA CYS A 203 5.59 -18.02 -0.47
C CYS A 203 6.87 -18.80 -0.78
N GLN A 204 6.73 -20.10 -1.05
CA GLN A 204 7.87 -21.02 -1.31
C GLN A 204 8.19 -21.15 -2.81
N ASP A 205 7.39 -20.58 -3.71
CA ASP A 205 7.49 -20.64 -5.17
C ASP A 205 8.18 -19.42 -5.82
#